data_e28ed23d36ce9b4828d499b165201b23
#
_entry.id   e28ed23d36ce9b4828d499b165201b23
#
_cell.length_a   1.000
_cell.length_b   1.000
_cell.length_c   1.000
_cell.angle_alpha   90.00
_cell.angle_beta   90.00
_cell.angle_gamma   90.00
#
_symmetry.space_group_name_H-M   'P 1'
#
loop_
_entity.id
_entity.type
_entity.pdbx_description
1 polymer ?
#
loop_
_entity_poly.entity_id
_entity_poly.type
_entity_poly.pdbx_seq_one_letter_code
_entity_poly.pdbx_strand_id
1 'polypeptide(L)' 'MSVLKFMITLTRLNGKSFTLNALYIETVEAFPDTTILLTNGRRYVVKETVDEVDSLTLTFFQKTNLLSLPHQGGSIS' A
#
# COMPACT_ATOMS: atom_id res chain seq x y z
N MET A 1 -13.68 -0.61 -13.23
CA MET A 1 -13.04 -0.97 -13.00
C MET A 1 -12.72 -1.68 -11.96
N SER A 2 -11.94 -2.02 -11.83
CA SER A 2 -11.72 -3.10 -10.95
C SER A 2 -11.02 -2.70 -9.69
N VAL A 3 -11.60 -3.09 -8.59
CA VAL A 3 -10.95 -2.86 -7.31
C VAL A 3 -9.70 -3.67 -7.15
N LEU A 4 -9.48 -4.64 -8.00
CA LEU A 4 -8.28 -5.45 -7.90
C LEU A 4 -7.02 -4.63 -8.06
N LYS A 5 -7.15 -3.46 -8.63
CA LYS A 5 -6.00 -2.60 -8.83
C LYS A 5 -5.47 -2.01 -7.55
N PHE A 6 -6.19 -2.15 -6.47
CA PHE A 6 -5.73 -1.62 -5.19
C PHE A 6 -5.21 -2.70 -4.25
N MET A 7 -5.05 -3.92 -4.76
CA MET A 7 -4.52 -5.00 -3.93
C MET A 7 -3.02 -5.05 -4.03
N ILE A 8 -2.36 -5.11 -2.89
CA ILE A 8 -0.91 -5.29 -2.83
C ILE A 8 -0.63 -6.60 -2.12
N THR A 9 0.50 -7.22 -2.46
CA THR A 9 0.88 -8.49 -1.87
C THR A 9 1.99 -8.26 -0.85
N LEU A 10 1.77 -8.78 0.35
CA LEU A 10 2.70 -8.63 1.45
C LEU A 10 3.00 -9.99 2.04
N THR A 11 3.99 -10.05 2.91
CA THR A 11 4.45 -11.30 3.50
C THR A 11 4.32 -11.24 5.01
N ARG A 12 3.60 -12.18 5.58
CA ARG A 12 3.51 -12.28 7.03
C ARG A 12 4.86 -12.72 7.60
N LEU A 13 5.04 -12.51 8.88
CA LEU A 13 6.31 -12.89 9.52
C LEU A 13 6.58 -14.39 9.40
N ASN A 14 5.54 -15.20 9.29
CA ASN A 14 5.73 -16.64 9.14
C ASN A 14 6.07 -17.03 7.70
N GLY A 15 6.22 -16.08 6.81
CA GLY A 15 6.63 -16.33 5.43
C GLY A 15 5.47 -16.49 4.45
N LYS A 16 4.25 -16.53 4.94
CA LYS A 16 3.10 -16.70 4.05
C LYS A 16 2.69 -15.36 3.45
N SER A 17 2.42 -15.36 2.17
CA SER A 17 1.99 -14.14 1.51
C SER A 17 0.49 -13.98 1.60
N PHE A 18 0.04 -12.74 1.50
CA PHE A 18 -1.38 -12.42 1.48
C PHE A 18 -1.56 -11.12 0.72
N THR A 19 -2.77 -10.86 0.29
CA THR A 19 -3.07 -9.63 -0.40
C THR A 19 -3.92 -8.74 0.48
N LEU A 20 -3.75 -7.45 0.27
CA LEU A 20 -4.38 -6.44 1.11
C LEU A 20 -4.85 -5.31 0.21
N ASN A 21 -6.02 -4.78 0.49
CA ASN A 21 -6.51 -3.64 -0.26
C ASN A 21 -5.87 -2.38 0.31
N ALA A 22 -5.00 -1.76 -0.49
CA ALA A 22 -4.25 -0.59 -0.04
C ALA A 22 -5.14 0.59 0.31
N LEU A 23 -6.34 0.64 -0.22
CA LEU A 23 -7.25 1.72 0.10
C LEU A 23 -7.67 1.75 1.55
N TYR A 24 -7.56 0.61 2.24
CA TYR A 24 -7.98 0.53 3.62
C TYR A 24 -6.85 0.73 4.61
N ILE A 25 -5.67 1.04 4.13
CA ILE A 25 -4.54 1.27 5.03
C ILE A 25 -4.69 2.65 5.65
N GLU A 26 -4.66 2.68 6.97
CA GLU A 26 -4.69 3.92 7.69
C GLU A 26 -3.28 4.37 8.08
N THR A 27 -2.49 3.48 8.67
CA THR A 27 -1.11 3.81 9.04
C THR A 27 -0.21 2.62 8.79
N VAL A 28 1.06 2.93 8.57
CA VAL A 28 2.12 1.92 8.45
C VAL A 28 3.24 2.39 9.36
N GLU A 29 3.62 1.56 10.32
CA GLU A 29 4.64 1.89 11.29
C GLU A 29 5.69 0.80 11.35
N ALA A 30 6.91 1.17 11.65
CA ALA A 30 8.04 0.26 11.61
C ALA A 30 8.52 -0.13 13.01
N PHE A 31 7.63 -0.33 13.97
CA PHE A 31 8.07 -0.42 15.33
C PHE A 31 7.29 -1.44 16.13
N PRO A 32 7.93 -2.55 16.58
CA PRO A 32 9.29 -3.00 16.26
C PRO A 32 9.39 -3.58 14.86
N ASP A 33 8.29 -4.09 14.34
CA ASP A 33 8.21 -4.60 12.97
C ASP A 33 7.20 -3.79 12.20
N THR A 34 7.28 -3.88 10.89
CA THR A 34 6.32 -3.16 10.05
C THR A 34 4.91 -3.61 10.37
N THR A 35 4.11 -2.70 10.85
CA THR A 35 2.74 -2.96 11.25
C THR A 35 1.80 -2.07 10.46
N ILE A 36 0.83 -2.70 9.83
CA ILE A 36 -0.15 -2.01 9.00
C ILE A 36 -1.48 -2.00 9.74
N LEU A 37 -2.00 -0.81 9.98
CA LEU A 37 -3.31 -0.66 10.59
C LEU A 37 -4.31 -0.29 9.52
N LEU A 38 -5.39 -1.01 9.46
CA LEU A 38 -6.46 -0.75 8.52
C LEU A 38 -7.55 0.08 9.16
N THR A 39 -8.36 0.69 8.33
CA THR A 39 -9.45 1.55 8.80
C THR A 39 -10.49 0.80 9.62
N ASN A 40 -10.58 -0.52 9.45
CA ASN A 40 -11.50 -1.33 10.24
C ASN A 40 -10.90 -1.77 11.57
N GLY A 41 -9.71 -1.33 11.90
CA GLY A 41 -9.06 -1.65 13.16
C GLY A 41 -8.17 -2.88 13.11
N ARG A 42 -8.14 -3.59 12.01
CA ARG A 42 -7.27 -4.76 11.89
C ARG A 42 -5.83 -4.34 11.74
N ARG A 43 -4.93 -5.18 12.27
CA ARG A 43 -3.51 -4.95 12.17
C ARG A 43 -2.84 -6.16 11.54
N TYR A 44 -1.85 -5.87 10.71
CA TYR A 44 -1.03 -6.93 10.11
C TYR A 44 0.43 -6.58 10.31
N VAL A 45 1.22 -7.59 10.70
CA VAL A 45 2.66 -7.42 10.85
C VAL A 45 3.29 -8.14 9.69
N VAL A 46 4.16 -7.45 8.97
CA VAL A 46 4.71 -7.98 7.71
C VAL A 46 6.22 -7.87 7.70
N LYS A 47 6.84 -8.62 6.79
CA LYS A 47 8.28 -8.61 6.62
C LYS A 47 8.77 -7.42 5.82
N GLU A 48 7.94 -6.88 4.96
CA GLU A 48 8.32 -5.74 4.13
C GLU A 48 8.62 -4.55 5.02
N THR A 49 9.57 -3.72 4.59
CA THR A 49 9.86 -2.48 5.30
C THR A 49 8.76 -1.47 5.00
N VAL A 50 8.70 -0.42 5.81
CA VAL A 50 7.75 0.65 5.57
C VAL A 50 7.96 1.22 4.17
N ASP A 51 9.23 1.40 3.77
CA ASP A 51 9.51 1.92 2.45
C ASP A 51 9.00 1.00 1.36
N GLU A 52 9.12 -0.31 1.56
CA GLU A 52 8.62 -1.26 0.58
C GLU A 52 7.11 -1.22 0.48
N VAL A 53 6.43 -1.11 1.60
CA VAL A 53 4.98 -1.00 1.59
C VAL A 53 4.56 0.28 0.89
N ASP A 54 5.25 1.38 1.21
CA ASP A 54 4.96 2.66 0.57
C ASP A 54 5.16 2.58 -0.93
N SER A 55 6.24 1.92 -1.36
CA SER A 55 6.51 1.78 -2.80
C SER A 55 5.43 1.01 -3.51
N LEU A 56 4.97 -0.07 -2.90
CA LEU A 56 3.91 -0.86 -3.51
C LEU A 56 2.63 -0.04 -3.65
N THR A 57 2.28 0.66 -2.60
CA THR A 57 1.07 1.46 -2.60
C THR A 57 1.18 2.63 -3.57
N LEU A 58 2.32 3.30 -3.56
CA LEU A 58 2.51 4.45 -4.41
C LEU A 58 2.52 4.07 -5.87
N THR A 59 3.21 2.99 -6.21
CA THR A 59 3.23 2.52 -7.59
C THR A 59 1.82 2.28 -8.08
N PHE A 60 1.03 1.69 -7.22
CA PHE A 60 -0.32 1.38 -7.56
C PHE A 60 -1.13 2.63 -7.82
N PHE A 61 -1.05 3.59 -6.91
CA PHE A 61 -1.77 4.84 -7.07
C PHE A 61 -1.29 5.62 -8.27
N GLN A 62 0.00 5.57 -8.55
CA GLN A 62 0.52 6.25 -9.73
C GLN A 62 -0.05 5.67 -11.00
N LYS A 63 -0.14 4.36 -11.08
CA LYS A 63 -0.72 3.73 -12.25
C LYS A 63 -2.17 4.13 -12.44
N THR A 64 -2.88 4.25 -11.34
CA THR A 64 -4.28 4.59 -11.40
C THR A 64 -4.48 6.05 -11.73
N ASN A 65 -3.66 6.89 -11.15
CA ASN A 65 -3.85 8.32 -11.24
C ASN A 65 -3.24 8.95 -12.48
N LEU A 66 -2.39 8.23 -13.16
CA LEU A 66 -1.84 8.74 -14.40
C LEU A 66 -2.91 9.19 -15.35
N LEU A 67 -4.02 8.51 -15.28
CA LEU A 67 -5.11 8.81 -16.20
C LEU A 67 -5.81 10.10 -15.85
N SER A 68 -5.75 10.49 -14.60
CA SER A 68 -6.47 11.67 -14.16
C SER A 68 -5.56 12.88 -13.98
N LEU A 69 -4.25 12.69 -13.98
CA LEU A 69 -3.34 13.79 -13.77
C LEU A 69 -3.16 14.58 -15.00
N PRO A 70 -3.29 15.77 -14.92
CA PRO A 70 -2.94 16.62 -16.06
C PRO A 70 -1.47 16.87 -16.08
N HIS A 71 -1.14 16.94 -15.02
CA HIS A 71 -0.35 17.19 -14.56
C HIS A 71 0.10 17.97 -14.26
N GLN A 72 0.17 17.97 -13.94
CA GLN A 72 0.43 18.34 -13.48
C GLN A 72 1.01 18.63 -13.49
N GLY A 73 1.33 18.85 -13.73
CA GLY A 73 1.79 19.04 -13.74
C GLY A 73 2.37 19.00 -13.50
N GLY A 74 2.58 19.14 -13.56
CA GLY A 74 2.95 19.08 -13.45
C GLY A 74 3.37 18.81 -12.93
N SER A 75 3.47 18.84 -12.82
CA SER A 75 3.59 18.59 -12.41
C SER A 75 3.83 18.33 -11.77
N ILE A 76 3.97 18.32 -11.65
CA ILE A 76 3.93 18.08 -11.10
C ILE A 76 4.10 18.07 -10.85
N SER A 77 4.35 18.23 -10.92
CA SER A 77 4.24 18.16 -10.73
C SER A 77 4.29 18.20 -10.61
#